data_956b5016264880d754d77e693e307e16
#
_entry.id   956b5016264880d754d77e693e307e16
#
_cell.length_a   1.000
_cell.length_b   1.000
_cell.length_c   1.000
_cell.angle_alpha   90.00
_cell.angle_beta   90.00
_cell.angle_gamma   90.00
#
_symmetry.space_group_name_H-M   'P 1'
#
loop_
_entity.id
_entity.type
_entity.pdbx_description
1 polymer ?
#
loop_
_entity_poly.entity_id
_entity_poly.type
_entity_poly.pdbx_seq_one_letter_code
_entity_poly.pdbx_strand_id
1 'polypeptide(L)'
;YEIGSGLVGSEMCIRDSNPDLLQTGLSFFTEWEYAAHRLSAIQQGILLTGETAGKIKSCLEEMNLLNASERMLMLIRILQQIGTTTDLIPIGLQETVFNGITKNMQRMQLIFKYVIEHYKEKITLSDAANVISMSTTAFCSFFKRETGKTFTNFINEYRIEAVGTLLRNFPDKDINEIAWQCGFTDIPYFNRYFKKMKQMTPKQWRYEIQ
;
A
#
# COMPACT_ATOMS: atom_id res chain seq x y z
N TYR A 1 -8.56 9.54 31.56
CA TYR A 1 -8.66 10.58 30.53
C TYR A 1 -10.08 10.63 30.04
N GLU A 2 -10.80 11.69 30.43
CA GLU A 2 -12.19 11.93 29.99
C GLU A 2 -12.16 12.31 28.52
N ILE A 3 -12.78 11.48 27.69
CA ILE A 3 -13.12 11.85 26.33
C ILE A 3 -14.35 12.74 26.43
N GLY A 4 -14.14 14.05 26.32
CA GLY A 4 -15.21 15.03 26.36
C GLY A 4 -16.28 14.75 25.33
N SER A 5 -17.54 14.74 25.77
CA SER A 5 -18.75 14.61 24.97
C SER A 5 -18.95 15.84 24.08
N GLY A 6 -18.30 15.85 22.94
CA GLY A 6 -18.37 16.97 21.99
C GLY A 6 -17.73 16.65 20.66
N LEU A 7 -17.99 15.45 20.13
CA LEU A 7 -17.53 15.07 18.81
C LEU A 7 -18.54 15.45 17.72
N VAL A 8 -18.73 16.74 17.55
CA VAL A 8 -19.13 17.30 16.27
C VAL A 8 -17.84 17.60 15.50
N GLY A 9 -17.41 16.64 14.67
CA GLY A 9 -16.12 16.67 14.01
C GLY A 9 -15.08 15.85 14.79
N SER A 10 -15.02 14.56 14.53
CA SER A 10 -14.06 13.66 15.18
C SER A 10 -12.65 13.99 14.76
N GLU A 11 -11.98 14.82 15.54
CA GLU A 11 -10.52 14.91 15.55
C GLU A 11 -9.96 13.61 16.17
N MET A 12 -9.91 12.56 15.39
CA MET A 12 -9.11 11.40 15.75
C MET A 12 -7.65 11.79 15.51
N CYS A 13 -6.94 12.11 16.59
CA CYS A 13 -5.55 12.49 16.52
C CYS A 13 -4.71 11.25 16.17
N ILE A 14 -4.43 11.05 14.88
CA ILE A 14 -3.51 10.01 14.36
C ILE A 14 -2.08 10.22 14.93
N ARG A 15 -1.82 11.35 15.54
CA ARG A 15 -0.54 11.70 16.15
C ARG A 15 -0.12 10.79 17.31
N ASP A 16 -1.07 10.14 17.97
CA ASP A 16 -0.80 9.24 19.11
C ASP A 16 -0.63 7.78 18.67
N SER A 17 -0.90 7.46 17.41
CA SER A 17 -0.54 6.17 16.85
C SER A 17 0.94 6.17 16.51
N ASN A 18 1.70 5.20 17.03
CA ASN A 18 3.09 5.03 16.64
C ASN A 18 3.17 4.84 15.11
N PRO A 19 3.74 5.81 14.34
CA PRO A 19 3.80 5.71 12.88
C PRO A 19 4.55 4.47 12.40
N ASP A 20 5.46 3.92 13.20
CA ASP A 20 6.18 2.69 12.91
C ASP A 20 5.25 1.46 12.89
N LEU A 21 4.20 1.46 13.69
CA LEU A 21 3.23 0.36 13.71
C LEU A 21 2.44 0.27 12.39
N LEU A 22 2.09 1.40 11.80
CA LEU A 22 1.39 1.47 10.52
C LEU A 22 2.33 1.13 9.34
N GLN A 23 3.60 1.54 9.43
CA GLN A 23 4.59 1.25 8.40
C GLN A 23 5.15 -0.17 8.48
N THR A 24 5.40 -0.70 9.66
CA THR A 24 6.09 -1.98 9.83
C THR A 24 5.13 -3.15 9.98
N GLY A 25 4.00 -2.96 10.68
CA GLY A 25 3.08 -4.06 11.00
C GLY A 25 2.18 -4.51 9.84
N LEU A 26 1.90 -3.65 8.89
CA LEU A 26 0.97 -3.90 7.78
C LEU A 26 1.64 -3.78 6.41
N SER A 27 2.97 -3.56 6.35
CA SER A 27 3.75 -3.44 5.12
C SER A 27 3.77 -4.71 4.25
N PHE A 28 3.27 -5.84 4.77
CA PHE A 28 3.08 -7.07 4.01
C PHE A 28 1.94 -7.00 2.98
N PHE A 29 1.06 -6.02 3.10
CA PHE A 29 -0.06 -5.83 2.18
C PHE A 29 0.21 -4.63 1.29
N THR A 30 0.34 -4.85 -0.01
CA THR A 30 0.66 -3.81 -1.00
C THR A 30 -0.36 -2.66 -0.99
N GLU A 31 -1.64 -2.98 -0.80
CA GLU A 31 -2.73 -2.02 -0.70
C GLU A 31 -2.61 -1.17 0.57
N TRP A 32 -2.07 -1.74 1.64
CA TRP A 32 -1.86 -1.03 2.89
C TRP A 32 -0.67 -0.07 2.83
N GLU A 33 0.40 -0.46 2.15
CA GLU A 33 1.58 0.42 1.97
C GLU A 33 1.18 1.76 1.35
N TYR A 34 0.28 1.71 0.35
CA TYR A 34 -0.26 2.91 -0.26
C TYR A 34 -1.13 3.74 0.71
N ALA A 35 -2.03 3.10 1.44
CA ALA A 35 -2.87 3.77 2.43
C ALA A 35 -2.03 4.39 3.56
N ALA A 36 -1.03 3.66 4.07
CA ALA A 36 -0.12 4.14 5.10
C ALA A 36 0.70 5.36 4.64
N HIS A 37 1.23 5.33 3.42
CA HIS A 37 1.94 6.47 2.85
C HIS A 37 1.04 7.71 2.75
N ARG A 38 -0.22 7.54 2.36
CA ARG A 38 -1.18 8.65 2.32
C ARG A 38 -1.51 9.20 3.70
N LEU A 39 -1.76 8.31 4.66
CA LEU A 39 -2.06 8.70 6.03
C LEU A 39 -0.88 9.46 6.67
N SER A 40 0.36 9.03 6.40
CA SER A 40 1.57 9.71 6.88
C SER A 40 1.78 11.10 6.26
N ALA A 41 1.25 11.34 5.05
CA ALA A 41 1.31 12.65 4.40
C ALA A 41 0.29 13.67 4.97
N ILE A 42 -0.69 13.21 5.75
CA ILE A 42 -1.70 14.06 6.37
C ILE A 42 -1.11 14.67 7.66
N GLN A 43 -0.57 15.88 7.54
CA GLN A 43 0.08 16.55 8.68
C GLN A 43 -0.86 17.40 9.51
N GLN A 44 -2.01 17.80 9.00
CA GLN A 44 -2.90 18.78 9.68
C GLN A 44 -4.24 18.13 9.99
N GLY A 45 -5.00 17.70 9.18
CA GLY A 45 -6.30 17.09 9.41
C GLY A 45 -7.03 16.84 8.09
N ILE A 46 -8.06 16.02 8.14
CA ILE A 46 -8.90 15.75 6.98
C ILE A 46 -10.38 15.89 7.37
N LEU A 47 -11.15 16.47 6.48
CA LEU A 47 -12.59 16.43 6.52
C LEU A 47 -13.05 15.31 5.59
N LEU A 48 -13.71 14.30 6.13
CA LEU A 48 -14.35 13.26 5.35
C LEU A 48 -15.71 13.77 4.87
N THR A 49 -16.02 13.53 3.60
CA THR A 49 -17.26 13.95 2.97
C THR A 49 -17.98 12.77 2.30
N GLY A 50 -19.15 13.01 1.77
CA GLY A 50 -19.87 12.04 0.95
C GLY A 50 -20.24 10.74 1.69
N GLU A 51 -20.34 9.66 0.93
CA GLU A 51 -20.74 8.35 1.43
C GLU A 51 -19.73 7.74 2.39
N THR A 52 -18.44 8.03 2.17
CA THR A 52 -17.35 7.51 3.01
C THR A 52 -17.43 8.04 4.45
N ALA A 53 -17.79 9.30 4.63
CA ALA A 53 -18.00 9.90 5.94
C ALA A 53 -19.10 9.15 6.74
N GLY A 54 -20.20 8.82 6.09
CA GLY A 54 -21.28 8.05 6.70
C GLY A 54 -20.85 6.65 7.11
N LYS A 55 -20.13 5.93 6.25
CA LYS A 55 -19.61 4.59 6.54
C LYS A 55 -18.63 4.59 7.71
N ILE A 56 -17.71 5.54 7.73
CA ILE A 56 -16.72 5.64 8.82
C ILE A 56 -17.41 6.02 10.14
N LYS A 57 -18.39 6.92 10.11
CA LYS A 57 -19.18 7.26 11.30
C LYS A 57 -19.86 6.01 11.88
N SER A 58 -20.54 5.21 11.05
CA SER A 58 -21.17 3.96 11.50
C SER A 58 -20.14 2.98 12.09
N CYS A 59 -18.97 2.82 11.45
CA CYS A 59 -17.90 1.99 11.98
C CYS A 59 -17.39 2.48 13.35
N LEU A 60 -17.26 3.79 13.56
CA LEU A 60 -16.83 4.38 14.83
C LEU A 60 -17.88 4.17 15.92
N GLU A 61 -19.17 4.28 15.61
CA GLU A 61 -20.27 4.02 16.54
C GLU A 61 -20.28 2.55 16.95
N GLU A 62 -20.12 1.60 16.01
CA GLU A 62 -20.04 0.17 16.28
C GLU A 62 -18.83 -0.22 17.14
N MET A 63 -17.70 0.47 17.01
CA MET A 63 -16.47 0.18 17.78
C MET A 63 -16.69 0.18 19.29
N ASN A 64 -17.65 0.96 19.80
CA ASN A 64 -17.95 1.02 21.24
C ASN A 64 -18.53 -0.29 21.78
N LEU A 65 -19.11 -1.12 20.93
CA LEU A 65 -19.77 -2.39 21.29
C LEU A 65 -18.84 -3.60 21.10
N LEU A 66 -17.67 -3.42 20.47
CA LEU A 66 -16.77 -4.49 20.09
C LEU A 66 -15.74 -4.81 21.18
N ASN A 67 -15.25 -6.05 21.21
CA ASN A 67 -14.10 -6.44 22.03
C ASN A 67 -12.78 -5.88 21.48
N ALA A 68 -11.68 -6.00 22.21
CA ALA A 68 -10.40 -5.38 21.86
C ALA A 68 -9.85 -5.84 20.48
N SER A 69 -9.98 -7.13 20.15
CA SER A 69 -9.51 -7.68 18.87
C SER A 69 -10.36 -7.18 17.70
N GLU A 70 -11.67 -7.16 17.87
CA GLU A 70 -12.61 -6.65 16.87
C GLU A 70 -12.44 -5.15 16.64
N ARG A 71 -12.19 -4.36 17.69
CA ARG A 71 -11.85 -2.94 17.57
C ARG A 71 -10.59 -2.72 16.73
N MET A 72 -9.56 -3.54 16.92
CA MET A 72 -8.34 -3.45 16.14
C MET A 72 -8.61 -3.71 14.65
N LEU A 73 -9.38 -4.73 14.31
CA LEU A 73 -9.77 -5.04 12.94
C LEU A 73 -10.61 -3.91 12.32
N MET A 74 -11.55 -3.36 13.10
CA MET A 74 -12.36 -2.23 12.64
C MET A 74 -11.52 -0.97 12.41
N LEU A 75 -10.54 -0.70 13.28
CA LEU A 75 -9.61 0.42 13.11
C LEU A 75 -8.80 0.27 11.81
N ILE A 76 -8.26 -0.91 11.53
CA ILE A 76 -7.54 -1.20 10.28
C ILE A 76 -8.45 -0.94 9.08
N ARG A 77 -9.70 -1.39 9.13
CA ARG A 77 -10.69 -1.15 8.08
C ARG A 77 -10.96 0.34 7.87
N ILE A 78 -11.14 1.10 8.93
CA ILE A 78 -11.35 2.55 8.87
C ILE A 78 -10.14 3.24 8.24
N LEU A 79 -8.92 2.91 8.69
CA LEU A 79 -7.69 3.48 8.17
C LEU A 79 -7.49 3.15 6.68
N GLN A 80 -7.81 1.93 6.26
CA GLN A 80 -7.79 1.54 4.85
C GLN A 80 -8.79 2.38 4.04
N GLN A 81 -10.02 2.54 4.52
CA GLN A 81 -11.03 3.37 3.85
C GLN A 81 -10.58 4.82 3.71
N ILE A 82 -10.02 5.42 4.77
CA ILE A 82 -9.46 6.78 4.73
C ILE A 82 -8.28 6.82 3.75
N GLY A 83 -7.41 5.82 3.80
CA GLY A 83 -6.24 5.73 2.94
C GLY A 83 -6.56 5.57 1.45
N THR A 84 -7.71 5.04 1.08
CA THR A 84 -8.11 4.76 -0.31
C THR A 84 -9.21 5.65 -0.87
N THR A 85 -9.95 6.39 -0.01
CA THR A 85 -11.07 7.23 -0.45
C THR A 85 -10.61 8.48 -1.20
N THR A 86 -11.47 8.95 -2.10
CA THR A 86 -11.40 10.28 -2.72
C THR A 86 -12.27 11.31 -2.00
N ASP A 87 -13.15 10.88 -1.10
CA ASP A 87 -14.12 11.70 -0.37
C ASP A 87 -13.48 12.36 0.86
N LEU A 88 -12.32 13.01 0.67
CA LEU A 88 -11.64 13.69 1.76
C LEU A 88 -11.16 15.09 1.34
N ILE A 89 -11.26 16.04 2.24
CA ILE A 89 -10.78 17.40 2.08
C ILE A 89 -9.70 17.64 3.17
N PRO A 90 -8.43 17.86 2.80
CA PRO A 90 -7.41 18.22 3.77
C PRO A 90 -7.71 19.56 4.40
N ILE A 91 -7.72 19.66 5.73
CA ILE A 91 -7.93 20.89 6.45
C ILE A 91 -6.63 21.68 6.44
N GLY A 92 -6.69 22.95 6.04
CA GLY A 92 -5.54 23.85 6.01
C GLY A 92 -4.70 23.82 4.73
N LEU A 93 -5.04 23.01 3.72
CA LEU A 93 -4.43 23.05 2.40
C LEU A 93 -5.23 23.95 1.44
N GLN A 94 -4.51 24.63 0.53
CA GLN A 94 -5.16 25.37 -0.55
C GLN A 94 -5.79 24.39 -1.54
N GLU A 95 -6.88 24.78 -2.17
CA GLU A 95 -7.67 23.97 -3.12
C GLU A 95 -6.81 23.40 -4.27
N THR A 96 -5.83 24.16 -4.74
CA THR A 96 -4.87 23.73 -5.77
C THR A 96 -4.03 22.53 -5.32
N VAL A 97 -3.63 22.47 -4.04
CA VAL A 97 -2.87 21.36 -3.47
C VAL A 97 -3.75 20.14 -3.33
N PHE A 98 -5.00 20.30 -2.90
CA PHE A 98 -5.97 19.21 -2.80
C PHE A 98 -6.22 18.53 -4.15
N ASN A 99 -6.48 19.31 -5.20
CA ASN A 99 -6.68 18.77 -6.54
C ASN A 99 -5.45 18.01 -7.06
N GLY A 100 -4.25 18.45 -6.72
CA GLY A 100 -2.99 17.75 -7.00
C GLY A 100 -2.91 16.41 -6.30
N ILE A 101 -3.26 16.34 -5.02
CA ILE A 101 -3.28 15.10 -4.23
C ILE A 101 -4.27 14.09 -4.84
N THR A 102 -5.51 14.51 -5.12
CA THR A 102 -6.54 13.63 -5.70
C THR A 102 -6.09 13.06 -7.06
N LYS A 103 -5.52 13.90 -7.92
CA LYS A 103 -4.98 13.47 -9.22
C LYS A 103 -3.82 12.49 -9.09
N ASN A 104 -2.93 12.71 -8.14
CA ASN A 104 -1.82 11.80 -7.88
C ASN A 104 -2.30 10.45 -7.38
N MET A 105 -3.34 10.43 -6.55
CA MET A 105 -3.98 9.19 -6.09
C MET A 105 -4.52 8.35 -7.24
N GLN A 106 -5.32 8.97 -8.11
CA GLN A 106 -5.88 8.28 -9.27
C GLN A 106 -4.77 7.69 -10.15
N ARG A 107 -3.69 8.44 -10.36
CA ARG A 107 -2.51 7.95 -11.09
C ARG A 107 -1.85 6.75 -10.42
N MET A 108 -1.67 6.79 -9.10
CA MET A 108 -1.07 5.68 -8.35
C MET A 108 -1.96 4.43 -8.39
N GLN A 109 -3.28 4.58 -8.28
CA GLN A 109 -4.22 3.46 -8.42
C GLN A 109 -4.12 2.80 -9.80
N LEU A 110 -4.02 3.59 -10.87
CA LEU A 110 -3.83 3.07 -12.23
C LEU A 110 -2.52 2.31 -12.38
N ILE A 111 -1.43 2.82 -11.78
CA ILE A 111 -0.12 2.16 -11.81
C ILE A 111 -0.17 0.83 -11.05
N PHE A 112 -0.74 0.80 -9.85
CA PHE A 112 -0.85 -0.42 -9.05
C PHE A 112 -1.70 -1.47 -9.76
N LYS A 113 -2.87 -1.08 -10.30
CA LYS A 113 -3.71 -1.96 -11.11
C LYS A 113 -2.91 -2.54 -12.27
N TYR A 114 -2.20 -1.71 -13.01
CA TYR A 114 -1.37 -2.14 -14.13
C TYR A 114 -0.29 -3.14 -13.69
N VAL A 115 0.40 -2.91 -12.57
CA VAL A 115 1.41 -3.85 -12.06
C VAL A 115 0.76 -5.18 -11.66
N ILE A 116 -0.36 -5.16 -10.96
CA ILE A 116 -1.09 -6.39 -10.56
C ILE A 116 -1.50 -7.22 -11.77
N GLU A 117 -1.95 -6.58 -12.83
CA GLU A 117 -2.40 -7.26 -14.06
C GLU A 117 -1.22 -7.80 -14.90
N HIS A 118 -0.05 -7.13 -14.87
CA HIS A 118 1.06 -7.39 -15.81
C HIS A 118 2.38 -7.83 -15.16
N TYR A 119 2.48 -7.98 -13.81
CA TYR A 119 3.77 -8.25 -13.15
C TYR A 119 4.50 -9.51 -13.66
N LYS A 120 3.77 -10.46 -14.23
CA LYS A 120 4.33 -11.69 -14.83
C LYS A 120 5.06 -11.44 -16.16
N GLU A 121 4.77 -10.32 -16.79
CA GLU A 121 5.29 -9.94 -18.09
C GLU A 121 6.47 -8.98 -17.97
N LYS A 122 7.09 -8.65 -19.10
CA LYS A 122 8.10 -7.60 -19.15
C LYS A 122 7.42 -6.24 -19.10
N ILE A 123 7.49 -5.56 -17.95
CA ILE A 123 7.03 -4.17 -17.78
C ILE A 123 8.22 -3.24 -17.99
N THR A 124 8.07 -2.24 -18.88
CA THR A 124 9.04 -1.17 -19.04
C THR A 124 8.60 0.11 -18.33
N LEU A 125 9.57 1.00 -18.06
CA LEU A 125 9.26 2.33 -17.50
C LEU A 125 8.37 3.15 -18.45
N SER A 126 8.53 2.93 -19.77
CA SER A 126 7.71 3.60 -20.78
C SER A 126 6.24 3.15 -20.70
N ASP A 127 6.03 1.84 -20.55
CA ASP A 127 4.66 1.30 -20.44
C ASP A 127 3.93 1.87 -19.24
N ALA A 128 4.59 1.84 -18.07
CA ALA A 128 4.03 2.39 -16.83
C ALA A 128 3.79 3.92 -16.91
N ALA A 129 4.69 4.67 -17.53
CA ALA A 129 4.53 6.10 -17.75
C ALA A 129 3.33 6.41 -18.65
N ASN A 130 3.12 5.61 -19.70
CA ASN A 130 2.00 5.76 -20.63
C ASN A 130 0.64 5.54 -19.94
N VAL A 131 0.54 4.61 -18.97
CA VAL A 131 -0.68 4.35 -18.19
C VAL A 131 -1.24 5.63 -17.57
N ILE A 132 -0.37 6.54 -17.14
CA ILE A 132 -0.76 7.80 -16.49
C ILE A 132 -0.45 9.03 -17.34
N SER A 133 -0.21 8.85 -18.64
CA SER A 133 0.07 9.91 -19.61
C SER A 133 1.22 10.85 -19.19
N MET A 134 2.33 10.26 -18.73
CA MET A 134 3.55 10.97 -18.36
C MET A 134 4.74 10.57 -19.25
N SER A 135 5.73 11.48 -19.38
CA SER A 135 7.04 11.06 -19.89
C SER A 135 7.74 10.13 -18.88
N THR A 136 8.63 9.26 -19.35
CA THR A 136 9.37 8.31 -18.50
C THR A 136 10.13 9.02 -17.37
N THR A 137 10.76 10.17 -17.67
CA THR A 137 11.48 10.96 -16.67
C THR A 137 10.56 11.53 -15.60
N ALA A 138 9.43 12.10 -15.99
CA ALA A 138 8.43 12.63 -15.08
C ALA A 138 7.82 11.52 -14.22
N PHE A 139 7.53 10.36 -14.83
CA PHE A 139 7.06 9.18 -14.15
C PHE A 139 8.03 8.69 -13.07
N CYS A 140 9.32 8.54 -13.38
CA CYS A 140 10.30 8.07 -12.40
C CYS A 140 10.39 9.00 -11.18
N SER A 141 10.39 10.31 -11.41
CA SER A 141 10.41 11.31 -10.34
C SER A 141 9.11 11.30 -9.54
N PHE A 142 7.97 11.22 -10.22
CA PHE A 142 6.66 11.12 -9.61
C PHE A 142 6.56 9.87 -8.74
N PHE A 143 6.84 8.68 -9.30
CA PHE A 143 6.70 7.41 -8.58
C PHE A 143 7.61 7.35 -7.36
N LYS A 144 8.89 7.78 -7.49
CA LYS A 144 9.83 7.80 -6.37
C LYS A 144 9.38 8.76 -5.25
N ARG A 145 8.80 9.91 -5.60
CA ARG A 145 8.27 10.86 -4.61
C ARG A 145 7.08 10.28 -3.86
N GLU A 146 6.13 9.64 -4.58
CA GLU A 146 4.91 9.10 -3.99
C GLU A 146 5.13 7.80 -3.18
N THR A 147 6.16 6.99 -3.50
CA THR A 147 6.38 5.66 -2.89
C THR A 147 7.69 5.53 -2.11
N GLY A 148 8.59 6.51 -2.19
CA GLY A 148 9.92 6.44 -1.60
C GLY A 148 10.91 5.52 -2.33
N LYS A 149 10.47 4.73 -3.33
CA LYS A 149 11.29 3.73 -4.04
C LYS A 149 11.18 3.88 -5.56
N THR A 150 12.13 3.29 -6.29
CA THR A 150 12.04 3.26 -7.76
C THR A 150 10.98 2.27 -8.22
N PHE A 151 10.38 2.52 -9.38
CA PHE A 151 9.38 1.63 -9.95
C PHE A 151 9.91 0.20 -10.21
N THR A 152 11.16 0.09 -10.65
CA THR A 152 11.81 -1.22 -10.84
C THR A 152 11.93 -1.99 -9.52
N ASN A 153 12.31 -1.33 -8.43
CA ASN A 153 12.36 -1.96 -7.12
C ASN A 153 10.97 -2.40 -6.68
N PHE A 154 9.96 -1.55 -6.84
CA PHE A 154 8.58 -1.87 -6.50
C PHE A 154 8.07 -3.13 -7.23
N ILE A 155 8.26 -3.22 -8.57
CA ILE A 155 7.87 -4.42 -9.32
C ILE A 155 8.61 -5.66 -8.81
N ASN A 156 9.92 -5.55 -8.57
CA ASN A 156 10.69 -6.70 -8.11
C ASN A 156 10.28 -7.14 -6.71
N GLU A 157 9.98 -6.22 -5.81
CA GLU A 157 9.42 -6.53 -4.49
C GLU A 157 8.08 -7.26 -4.63
N TYR A 158 7.17 -6.75 -5.45
CA TYR A 158 5.89 -7.40 -5.71
C TYR A 158 6.06 -8.83 -6.25
N ARG A 159 6.99 -9.02 -7.21
CA ARG A 159 7.31 -10.34 -7.75
C ARG A 159 7.87 -11.28 -6.68
N ILE A 160 8.73 -10.80 -5.78
CA ILE A 160 9.27 -11.60 -4.68
C ILE A 160 8.17 -12.07 -3.73
N GLU A 161 7.20 -11.21 -3.41
CA GLU A 161 6.06 -11.60 -2.58
C GLU A 161 5.21 -12.67 -3.29
N ALA A 162 4.95 -12.51 -4.58
CA ALA A 162 4.27 -13.51 -5.39
C ALA A 162 5.01 -14.85 -5.41
N VAL A 163 6.33 -14.83 -5.58
CA VAL A 163 7.18 -16.03 -5.48
C VAL A 163 7.05 -16.67 -4.11
N GLY A 164 7.16 -15.89 -3.03
CA GLY A 164 7.03 -16.39 -1.66
C GLY A 164 5.71 -17.10 -1.41
N THR A 165 4.62 -16.56 -1.94
CA THR A 165 3.28 -17.16 -1.88
C THR A 165 3.21 -18.46 -2.68
N LEU A 166 3.75 -18.50 -3.90
CA LEU A 166 3.75 -19.71 -4.73
C LEU A 166 4.65 -20.82 -4.17
N LEU A 167 5.79 -20.47 -3.57
CA LEU A 167 6.66 -21.44 -2.89
C LEU A 167 5.96 -22.13 -1.71
N ARG A 168 5.06 -21.42 -1.03
CA ARG A 168 4.23 -21.96 0.06
C ARG A 168 3.13 -22.88 -0.46
N ASN A 169 2.45 -22.45 -1.51
CA ASN A 169 1.28 -23.15 -2.03
C ASN A 169 1.64 -24.36 -2.90
N PHE A 170 2.85 -24.38 -3.46
CA PHE A 170 3.34 -25.42 -4.38
C PHE A 170 4.73 -25.88 -3.96
N PRO A 171 4.85 -26.67 -2.86
CA PRO A 171 6.15 -27.06 -2.28
C PRO A 171 7.02 -27.91 -3.22
N ASP A 172 6.41 -28.69 -4.10
CA ASP A 172 7.10 -29.61 -5.01
C ASP A 172 7.52 -28.95 -6.33
N LYS A 173 7.03 -27.74 -6.62
CA LYS A 173 7.30 -27.06 -7.88
C LYS A 173 8.73 -26.52 -7.95
N ASP A 174 9.35 -26.59 -9.14
CA ASP A 174 10.70 -26.04 -9.33
C ASP A 174 10.76 -24.54 -9.02
N ILE A 175 11.79 -24.10 -8.27
CA ILE A 175 11.95 -22.71 -7.82
C ILE A 175 12.16 -21.77 -9.01
N ASN A 176 12.93 -22.22 -10.01
CA ASN A 176 13.19 -21.39 -11.18
C ASN A 176 11.92 -21.22 -12.02
N GLU A 177 11.12 -22.29 -12.12
CA GLU A 177 9.83 -22.23 -12.80
C GLU A 177 8.88 -21.22 -12.12
N ILE A 178 8.81 -21.25 -10.78
CA ILE A 178 8.03 -20.26 -10.02
C ILE A 178 8.55 -18.84 -10.27
N ALA A 179 9.87 -18.65 -10.28
CA ALA A 179 10.46 -17.35 -10.54
C ALA A 179 10.11 -16.82 -11.95
N TRP A 180 10.17 -17.68 -12.98
CA TRP A 180 9.75 -17.33 -14.33
C TRP A 180 8.27 -16.97 -14.41
N GLN A 181 7.40 -17.74 -13.75
CA GLN A 181 5.96 -17.44 -13.69
C GLN A 181 5.65 -16.11 -13.03
N CYS A 182 6.54 -15.64 -12.16
CA CYS A 182 6.44 -14.32 -11.52
C CYS A 182 7.17 -13.20 -12.29
N GLY A 183 7.64 -13.47 -13.52
CA GLY A 183 8.23 -12.46 -14.41
C GLY A 183 9.71 -12.21 -14.22
N PHE A 184 10.44 -13.07 -13.49
CA PHE A 184 11.90 -13.02 -13.47
C PHE A 184 12.48 -13.77 -14.66
N THR A 185 13.27 -13.08 -15.48
CA THR A 185 13.97 -13.66 -16.65
C THR A 185 15.43 -14.04 -16.37
N ASP A 186 16.03 -13.45 -15.32
CA ASP A 186 17.40 -13.68 -14.88
C ASP A 186 17.38 -14.38 -13.51
N ILE A 187 17.64 -15.67 -13.48
CA ILE A 187 17.61 -16.49 -12.26
C ILE A 187 18.74 -16.11 -11.27
N PRO A 188 19.99 -15.87 -11.69
CA PRO A 188 21.02 -15.32 -10.81
C PRO A 188 20.61 -14.01 -10.13
N TYR A 189 20.00 -13.09 -10.87
CA TYR A 189 19.48 -11.84 -10.31
C TYR A 189 18.35 -12.10 -9.33
N PHE A 190 17.38 -12.94 -9.67
CA PHE A 190 16.29 -13.35 -8.79
C PHE A 190 16.81 -13.88 -7.46
N ASN A 191 17.74 -14.84 -7.46
CA ASN A 191 18.28 -15.43 -6.24
C ASN A 191 18.95 -14.40 -5.33
N ARG A 192 19.75 -13.48 -5.91
CA ARG A 192 20.38 -12.39 -5.15
C ARG A 192 19.33 -11.44 -4.56
N TYR A 193 18.33 -11.08 -5.37
CA TYR A 193 17.29 -10.14 -4.95
C TYR A 193 16.37 -10.76 -3.89
N PHE A 194 15.97 -12.02 -4.05
CA PHE A 194 15.19 -12.76 -3.06
C PHE A 194 15.91 -12.85 -1.71
N LYS A 195 17.20 -13.24 -1.73
CA LYS A 195 18.01 -13.28 -0.51
C LYS A 195 18.13 -11.92 0.17
N LYS A 196 18.25 -10.85 -0.62
CA LYS A 196 18.28 -9.48 -0.10
C LYS A 196 16.97 -9.11 0.60
N MET A 197 15.82 -9.46 0.02
CA MET A 197 14.51 -9.07 0.52
C MET A 197 14.04 -9.95 1.70
N LYS A 198 14.25 -11.26 1.61
CA LYS A 198 13.78 -12.24 2.61
C LYS A 198 14.85 -12.67 3.61
N GLN A 199 16.09 -12.16 3.49
CA GLN A 199 17.27 -12.51 4.30
C GLN A 199 17.65 -14.00 4.25
N MET A 200 17.04 -14.77 3.34
CA MET A 200 17.29 -16.19 3.12
C MET A 200 17.11 -16.55 1.64
N THR A 201 17.67 -17.69 1.24
CA THR A 201 17.51 -18.18 -0.13
C THR A 201 16.09 -18.70 -0.38
N PRO A 202 15.61 -18.75 -1.65
CA PRO A 202 14.30 -19.32 -1.96
C PRO A 202 14.11 -20.75 -1.45
N LYS A 203 15.21 -21.55 -1.44
CA LYS A 203 15.21 -22.92 -0.92
C LYS A 203 15.03 -22.95 0.61
N GLN A 204 15.74 -22.10 1.34
CA GLN A 204 15.59 -21.98 2.79
C GLN A 204 14.19 -21.49 3.15
N TRP A 205 13.69 -20.46 2.45
CA TRP A 205 12.33 -19.94 2.63
C TRP A 205 11.26 -21.02 2.50
N ARG A 206 11.38 -21.89 1.51
CA ARG A 206 10.46 -23.03 1.32
C ARG A 206 10.44 -23.98 2.52
N TYR A 207 11.59 -24.26 3.12
CA TYR A 207 11.69 -25.17 4.27
C TYR A 207 11.22 -24.56 5.60
N GLU A 208 11.36 -23.26 5.80
CA GLU A 208 10.94 -22.61 7.04
C GLU A 208 9.42 -22.42 7.15
N ILE A 209 8.71 -22.55 6.05
CA ILE A 209 7.27 -22.29 5.97
C ILE A 209 6.44 -23.59 5.98
N GLN A 210 7.12 -24.75 5.87
CA GLN A 210 6.50 -26.07 6.05
C GLN A 210 6.47 -26.48 7.52
#